data_e3ad5866288166c81f3e089983c92334
#
_entry.id   e3ad5866288166c81f3e089983c92334
#
_cell.length_a   1.000
_cell.length_b   1.000
_cell.length_c   1.000
_cell.angle_alpha   90.00
_cell.angle_beta   90.00
_cell.angle_gamma   90.00
#
_symmetry.space_group_name_H-M   'P 1'
#
loop_
_entity.id
_entity.type
_entity.pdbx_description
1 polymer ?
#
loop_
_entity_poly.entity_id
_entity_poly.type
_entity_poly.pdbx_seq_one_letter_code
_entity_poly.pdbx_strand_id
1 'polypeptide(L)'
;MQTAGKLRKREYQAILGAIIAGAIILAVKPEVLLEGIQRSSLYAVIALPMALILGIVGIINLAHGDFMMLGSYLAYWFAVKSGLDPLLAIIPAMLAFFLIGILTFYSIIKPVLGSPELNQLLLTFGLGLVLEEAANLSFTSAPLKLSVPYVSASLTIGELTFGTFEFVYVLAAILVFYIISLFLKNTRIGRAARAVGQNPKGAKLVGIDINKTYLIIFSLSIAIVGAIGVIFAMRHSVFPVMGAPYTMKSFCLIAMAGIGNITGILWYSALLGVSESIITAIPGAAGWADLVFFALIVGTILIRSYQQRVK
;
A
#
# COMPACT_ATOMS: atom_id res chain seq x y z
N MET A 1 2.99 11.02 31.34
CA MET A 1 4.35 10.59 30.97
C MET A 1 4.63 9.10 31.17
N GLN A 2 4.14 8.44 32.21
CA GLN A 2 4.38 6.99 32.45
C GLN A 2 3.71 6.03 31.45
N THR A 3 2.60 6.39 30.83
CA THR A 3 1.85 5.56 29.88
C THR A 3 2.52 5.48 28.51
N ALA A 4 3.16 6.54 28.04
CA ALA A 4 3.93 6.54 26.80
C ALA A 4 5.16 5.63 26.86
N GLY A 5 5.80 5.50 28.04
CA GLY A 5 6.92 4.59 28.25
C GLY A 5 6.52 3.11 28.22
N LYS A 6 5.32 2.76 28.73
CA LYS A 6 4.81 1.36 28.70
C LYS A 6 4.37 0.93 27.31
N LEU A 7 3.77 1.81 26.50
CA LEU A 7 3.43 1.55 25.10
C LEU A 7 4.69 1.31 24.27
N ARG A 8 5.70 2.15 24.43
CA ARG A 8 7.00 2.01 23.78
C ARG A 8 7.68 0.68 24.16
N LYS A 9 7.59 0.25 25.43
CA LYS A 9 8.19 -1.01 25.90
C LYS A 9 7.51 -2.26 25.29
N ARG A 10 6.19 -2.25 25.07
CA ARG A 10 5.45 -3.36 24.43
C ARG A 10 5.66 -3.41 22.92
N GLU A 11 5.77 -2.27 22.26
CA GLU A 11 6.18 -2.21 20.85
C GLU A 11 7.59 -2.78 20.68
N TYR A 12 8.52 -2.45 21.57
CA TYR A 12 9.86 -3.05 21.59
C TYR A 12 9.82 -4.56 21.83
N GLN A 13 8.94 -5.08 22.69
CA GLN A 13 8.82 -6.52 22.93
C GLN A 13 8.22 -7.25 21.72
N ALA A 14 7.24 -6.67 21.04
CA ALA A 14 6.70 -7.23 19.80
C ALA A 14 7.75 -7.23 18.68
N ILE A 15 8.51 -6.14 18.55
CA ILE A 15 9.62 -6.03 17.61
C ILE A 15 10.71 -7.05 17.93
N LEU A 16 11.08 -7.18 19.21
CA LEU A 16 12.08 -8.14 19.64
C LEU A 16 11.62 -9.58 19.38
N GLY A 17 10.35 -9.88 19.65
CA GLY A 17 9.74 -11.19 19.33
C GLY A 17 9.77 -11.48 17.83
N ALA A 18 9.45 -10.50 16.99
CA ALA A 18 9.52 -10.63 15.53
C ALA A 18 10.96 -10.81 15.03
N ILE A 19 11.93 -10.10 15.64
CA ILE A 19 13.35 -10.24 15.30
C ILE A 19 13.86 -11.62 15.70
N ILE A 20 13.50 -12.12 16.89
CA ILE A 20 13.89 -13.45 17.36
C ILE A 20 13.26 -14.53 16.47
N ALA A 21 11.99 -14.44 16.16
CA ALA A 21 11.31 -15.34 15.22
C ALA A 21 11.98 -15.30 13.84
N GLY A 22 12.27 -14.10 13.33
CA GLY A 22 13.01 -13.90 12.08
C GLY A 22 14.42 -14.51 12.11
N ALA A 23 15.15 -14.36 13.22
CA ALA A 23 16.48 -14.95 13.38
C ALA A 23 16.43 -16.49 13.42
N ILE A 24 15.42 -17.08 14.07
CA ILE A 24 15.22 -18.53 14.09
C ILE A 24 14.90 -19.03 12.67
N ILE A 25 14.05 -18.32 11.95
CA ILE A 25 13.67 -18.69 10.58
C ILE A 25 14.85 -18.51 9.62
N LEU A 26 15.64 -17.45 9.78
CA LEU A 26 16.86 -17.22 9.01
C LEU A 26 17.88 -18.34 9.20
N ALA A 27 18.00 -18.87 10.43
CA ALA A 27 18.89 -19.97 10.74
C ALA A 27 18.40 -21.32 10.14
N VAL A 28 17.08 -21.50 9.96
CA VAL A 28 16.47 -22.74 9.48
C VAL A 28 16.17 -22.70 7.98
N LYS A 29 15.64 -21.57 7.47
CA LYS A 29 15.26 -21.38 6.06
C LYS A 29 15.37 -19.89 5.67
N PRO A 30 16.55 -19.42 5.30
CA PRO A 30 16.75 -18.02 4.96
C PRO A 30 15.92 -17.53 3.75
N GLU A 31 15.55 -18.43 2.83
CA GLU A 31 14.68 -18.14 1.68
C GLU A 31 13.30 -17.62 2.11
N VAL A 32 12.71 -18.23 3.14
CA VAL A 32 11.40 -17.84 3.68
C VAL A 32 11.42 -16.42 4.23
N LEU A 33 12.53 -16.02 4.88
CA LEU A 33 12.65 -14.66 5.38
C LEU A 33 12.82 -13.65 4.23
N LEU A 34 13.59 -13.99 3.20
CA LEU A 34 13.76 -13.13 2.02
C LEU A 34 12.43 -12.92 1.30
N GLU A 35 11.67 -14.00 1.06
CA GLU A 35 10.31 -13.89 0.51
C GLU A 35 9.40 -13.04 1.41
N GLY A 36 9.50 -13.21 2.72
CA GLY A 36 8.75 -12.43 3.70
C GLY A 36 9.06 -10.93 3.60
N ILE A 37 10.32 -10.54 3.45
CA ILE A 37 10.74 -9.14 3.25
C ILE A 37 10.19 -8.59 1.94
N GLN A 38 10.25 -9.37 0.87
CA GLN A 38 9.75 -8.97 -0.45
C GLN A 38 8.23 -8.75 -0.42
N ARG A 39 7.45 -9.69 0.15
CA ARG A 39 5.99 -9.56 0.35
C ARG A 39 5.65 -8.37 1.25
N SER A 40 6.39 -8.20 2.34
CA SER A 40 6.23 -7.06 3.26
C SER A 40 6.40 -5.73 2.54
N SER A 41 7.38 -5.65 1.67
CA SER A 41 7.69 -4.45 0.90
C SER A 41 6.61 -4.14 -0.15
N LEU A 42 6.08 -5.18 -0.81
CA LEU A 42 4.94 -5.03 -1.72
C LEU A 42 3.71 -4.47 -0.98
N TYR A 43 3.39 -5.01 0.19
CA TYR A 43 2.27 -4.51 1.00
C TYR A 43 2.51 -3.09 1.47
N ALA A 44 3.72 -2.78 1.95
CA ALA A 44 4.07 -1.45 2.41
C ALA A 44 3.94 -0.40 1.30
N VAL A 45 4.49 -0.68 0.12
CA VAL A 45 4.50 0.28 -0.99
C VAL A 45 3.10 0.62 -1.48
N ILE A 46 2.17 -0.35 -1.46
CA ILE A 46 0.76 -0.13 -1.84
C ILE A 46 -0.01 0.59 -0.72
N ALA A 47 0.26 0.24 0.56
CA ALA A 47 -0.47 0.83 1.69
C ALA A 47 -0.05 2.26 2.02
N LEU A 48 1.20 2.65 1.76
CA LEU A 48 1.72 3.98 2.07
C LEU A 48 0.93 5.13 1.41
N PRO A 49 0.64 5.11 0.09
CA PRO A 49 -0.17 6.16 -0.53
C PRO A 49 -1.62 6.14 -0.06
N MET A 50 -2.21 4.97 0.24
CA MET A 50 -3.54 4.90 0.83
C MET A 50 -3.58 5.53 2.23
N ALA A 51 -2.51 5.37 3.01
CA ALA A 51 -2.39 5.99 4.33
C ALA A 51 -2.33 7.52 4.27
N LEU A 52 -1.80 8.10 3.21
CA LEU A 52 -1.87 9.55 2.99
C LEU A 52 -3.31 10.01 2.78
N ILE A 53 -4.08 9.30 1.95
CA ILE A 53 -5.49 9.63 1.72
C ILE A 53 -6.26 9.54 3.04
N LEU A 54 -6.20 8.40 3.71
CA LEU A 54 -6.96 8.19 4.93
C LEU A 54 -6.49 9.09 6.09
N GLY A 55 -5.18 9.30 6.22
CA GLY A 55 -4.61 10.08 7.32
C GLY A 55 -4.77 11.59 7.19
N ILE A 56 -4.98 12.13 5.98
CA ILE A 56 -5.03 13.56 5.73
C ILE A 56 -6.39 13.99 5.18
N VAL A 57 -6.89 13.29 4.14
CA VAL A 57 -8.19 13.59 3.52
C VAL A 57 -9.33 13.02 4.35
N GLY A 58 -9.08 11.93 5.09
CA GLY A 58 -10.07 11.27 5.94
C GLY A 58 -11.07 10.43 5.16
N ILE A 59 -10.73 9.99 3.95
CA ILE A 59 -11.60 9.17 3.09
C ILE A 59 -11.01 7.77 2.97
N ILE A 60 -11.85 6.76 3.13
CA ILE A 60 -11.51 5.38 2.80
C ILE A 60 -11.73 5.20 1.29
N ASN A 61 -10.65 5.00 0.55
CA ASN A 61 -10.71 4.81 -0.90
C ASN A 61 -10.67 3.31 -1.23
N LEU A 62 -11.84 2.70 -1.43
CA LEU A 62 -11.94 1.28 -1.80
C LEU A 62 -11.49 1.00 -3.24
N ALA A 63 -11.47 2.00 -4.12
CA ALA A 63 -10.92 1.89 -5.48
C ALA A 63 -9.37 1.98 -5.53
N HIS A 64 -8.68 1.95 -4.38
CA HIS A 64 -7.23 2.18 -4.35
C HIS A 64 -6.45 1.16 -5.18
N GLY A 65 -6.75 -0.12 -5.03
CA GLY A 65 -6.13 -1.20 -5.80
C GLY A 65 -6.51 -1.18 -7.28
N ASP A 66 -7.68 -0.61 -7.62
CA ASP A 66 -8.13 -0.52 -9.00
C ASP A 66 -7.34 0.56 -9.76
N PHE A 67 -6.89 1.61 -9.10
CA PHE A 67 -5.89 2.52 -9.67
C PHE A 67 -4.54 1.83 -9.89
N MET A 68 -4.12 0.92 -9.00
CA MET A 68 -2.94 0.09 -9.23
C MET A 68 -3.14 -0.84 -10.43
N MET A 69 -4.29 -1.48 -10.52
CA MET A 69 -4.68 -2.34 -11.66
C MET A 69 -4.63 -1.56 -12.97
N LEU A 70 -5.20 -0.37 -13.04
CA LEU A 70 -5.13 0.49 -14.23
C LEU A 70 -3.68 0.88 -14.57
N GLY A 71 -2.83 1.15 -13.58
CA GLY A 71 -1.39 1.37 -13.76
C GLY A 71 -0.69 0.15 -14.37
N SER A 72 -1.11 -1.05 -13.97
CA SER A 72 -0.63 -2.31 -14.52
C SER A 72 -1.05 -2.50 -15.97
N TYR A 73 -2.29 -2.18 -16.33
CA TYR A 73 -2.75 -2.18 -17.72
C TYR A 73 -2.04 -1.15 -18.57
N LEU A 74 -1.77 0.03 -18.06
CA LEU A 74 -0.98 1.06 -18.75
C LEU A 74 0.43 0.53 -19.06
N ALA A 75 1.09 -0.13 -18.12
CA ALA A 75 2.40 -0.73 -18.32
C ALA A 75 2.36 -1.83 -19.39
N TYR A 76 1.34 -2.68 -19.34
CA TYR A 76 1.14 -3.72 -20.34
C TYR A 76 0.95 -3.12 -21.73
N TRP A 77 0.05 -2.17 -21.87
CA TRP A 77 -0.21 -1.49 -23.13
C TRP A 77 1.02 -0.76 -23.66
N PHE A 78 1.74 -0.05 -22.79
CA PHE A 78 2.97 0.64 -23.13
C PHE A 78 4.01 -0.34 -23.68
N ALA A 79 4.31 -1.44 -22.99
CA ALA A 79 5.30 -2.41 -23.41
C ALA A 79 4.91 -3.10 -24.73
N VAL A 80 3.64 -3.51 -24.89
CA VAL A 80 3.17 -4.21 -26.10
C VAL A 80 3.13 -3.29 -27.32
N LYS A 81 2.74 -2.01 -27.14
CA LYS A 81 2.62 -1.06 -28.25
C LYS A 81 3.94 -0.42 -28.65
N SER A 82 4.78 -0.04 -27.69
CA SER A 82 6.04 0.63 -27.98
C SER A 82 7.21 -0.32 -28.16
N GLY A 83 7.10 -1.56 -27.65
CA GLY A 83 8.23 -2.49 -27.57
C GLY A 83 9.33 -2.05 -26.60
N LEU A 84 9.06 -1.01 -25.78
CA LEU A 84 10.01 -0.46 -24.81
C LEU A 84 9.91 -1.17 -23.46
N ASP A 85 10.94 -1.02 -22.66
CA ASP A 85 10.96 -1.56 -21.29
C ASP A 85 9.81 -0.98 -20.48
N PRO A 86 9.00 -1.83 -19.79
CA PRO A 86 7.89 -1.38 -18.96
C PRO A 86 8.29 -0.38 -17.86
N LEU A 87 9.52 -0.45 -17.32
CA LEU A 87 9.99 0.51 -16.30
C LEU A 87 9.96 1.96 -16.80
N LEU A 88 10.12 2.19 -18.10
CA LEU A 88 10.03 3.52 -18.68
C LEU A 88 8.60 4.09 -18.58
N ALA A 89 7.59 3.24 -18.38
CA ALA A 89 6.22 3.68 -18.17
C ALA A 89 5.98 4.29 -16.78
N ILE A 90 6.91 4.19 -15.82
CA ILE A 90 6.72 4.73 -14.45
C ILE A 90 6.45 6.23 -14.48
N ILE A 91 7.26 7.01 -15.20
CA ILE A 91 7.09 8.48 -15.27
C ILE A 91 5.79 8.86 -15.98
N PRO A 92 5.50 8.36 -17.20
CA PRO A 92 4.21 8.59 -17.83
C PRO A 92 3.01 8.16 -16.98
N ALA A 93 3.12 7.02 -16.28
CA ALA A 93 2.09 6.56 -15.35
C ALA A 93 1.88 7.54 -14.20
N MET A 94 2.94 8.00 -13.55
CA MET A 94 2.83 9.00 -12.48
C MET A 94 2.10 10.26 -12.95
N LEU A 95 2.43 10.76 -14.13
CA LEU A 95 1.79 11.96 -14.69
C LEU A 95 0.31 11.70 -15.03
N ALA A 96 0.03 10.60 -15.73
CA ALA A 96 -1.33 10.22 -16.10
C ALA A 96 -2.22 10.02 -14.86
N PHE A 97 -1.73 9.26 -13.87
CA PHE A 97 -2.48 8.98 -12.65
C PHE A 97 -2.57 10.20 -11.72
N PHE A 98 -1.64 11.14 -11.77
CA PHE A 98 -1.80 12.43 -11.10
C PHE A 98 -2.98 13.22 -11.69
N LEU A 99 -3.10 13.27 -13.02
CA LEU A 99 -4.23 13.91 -13.71
C LEU A 99 -5.56 13.19 -13.48
N ILE A 100 -5.54 11.85 -13.52
CA ILE A 100 -6.70 11.01 -13.15
C ILE A 100 -7.12 11.30 -11.70
N GLY A 101 -6.16 11.43 -10.79
CA GLY A 101 -6.40 11.80 -9.40
C GLY A 101 -7.05 13.18 -9.26
N ILE A 102 -6.62 14.18 -10.03
CA ILE A 102 -7.28 15.50 -10.07
C ILE A 102 -8.72 15.37 -10.56
N LEU A 103 -8.93 14.65 -11.66
CA LEU A 103 -10.26 14.45 -12.24
C LEU A 103 -11.18 13.73 -11.24
N THR A 104 -10.72 12.62 -10.68
CA THR A 104 -11.47 11.84 -9.67
C THR A 104 -11.77 12.67 -8.43
N PHE A 105 -10.81 13.49 -7.99
CA PHE A 105 -11.03 14.36 -6.83
C PHE A 105 -12.17 15.34 -7.07
N TYR A 106 -12.18 16.06 -8.17
CA TYR A 106 -13.21 17.06 -8.44
C TYR A 106 -14.58 16.45 -8.76
N SER A 107 -14.62 15.36 -9.52
CA SER A 107 -15.87 14.74 -9.96
C SER A 107 -16.52 13.86 -8.89
N ILE A 108 -15.72 13.18 -8.05
CA ILE A 108 -16.22 12.11 -7.19
C ILE A 108 -15.94 12.42 -5.70
N ILE A 109 -14.69 12.74 -5.35
CA ILE A 109 -14.29 12.84 -3.94
C ILE A 109 -14.80 14.12 -3.29
N LYS A 110 -14.56 15.26 -3.94
CA LYS A 110 -14.94 16.57 -3.40
C LYS A 110 -16.42 16.70 -3.06
N PRO A 111 -17.38 16.22 -3.87
CA PRO A 111 -18.80 16.28 -3.54
C PRO A 111 -19.22 15.53 -2.28
N VAL A 112 -18.45 14.48 -1.88
CA VAL A 112 -18.76 13.67 -0.70
C VAL A 112 -17.90 13.98 0.52
N LEU A 113 -16.99 14.96 0.41
CA LEU A 113 -16.25 15.46 1.56
C LEU A 113 -17.22 16.00 2.62
N GLY A 114 -17.16 15.43 3.83
CA GLY A 114 -18.06 15.80 4.93
C GLY A 114 -19.38 15.04 4.97
N SER A 115 -19.66 14.18 3.98
CA SER A 115 -20.78 13.22 4.06
C SER A 115 -20.48 12.11 5.07
N PRO A 116 -21.49 11.37 5.55
CA PRO A 116 -21.30 10.19 6.38
C PRO A 116 -20.32 9.20 5.75
N GLU A 117 -19.50 8.55 6.60
CA GLU A 117 -18.44 7.62 6.15
C GLU A 117 -18.97 6.51 5.23
N LEU A 118 -20.19 6.02 5.48
CA LEU A 118 -20.83 5.00 4.64
C LEU A 118 -21.02 5.47 3.20
N ASN A 119 -21.42 6.73 2.99
CA ASN A 119 -21.63 7.28 1.64
C ASN A 119 -20.28 7.37 0.89
N GLN A 120 -19.21 7.74 1.58
CA GLN A 120 -17.87 7.80 1.00
C GLN A 120 -17.38 6.40 0.62
N LEU A 121 -17.61 5.41 1.48
CA LEU A 121 -17.29 4.00 1.22
C LEU A 121 -18.02 3.47 -0.01
N LEU A 122 -19.36 3.64 -0.05
CA LEU A 122 -20.18 3.16 -1.16
C LEU A 122 -19.78 3.82 -2.49
N LEU A 123 -19.47 5.12 -2.46
CA LEU A 123 -19.05 5.83 -3.65
C LEU A 123 -17.71 5.33 -4.19
N THR A 124 -16.72 5.18 -3.31
CA THR A 124 -15.39 4.68 -3.74
C THR A 124 -15.42 3.21 -4.13
N PHE A 125 -16.29 2.41 -3.51
CA PHE A 125 -16.55 1.03 -3.94
C PHE A 125 -17.21 1.00 -5.33
N GLY A 126 -18.25 1.81 -5.56
CA GLY A 126 -18.87 1.93 -6.88
C GLY A 126 -17.90 2.41 -7.95
N LEU A 127 -17.00 3.34 -7.60
CA LEU A 127 -15.90 3.75 -8.49
C LEU A 127 -15.01 2.55 -8.85
N GLY A 128 -14.63 1.73 -7.87
CA GLY A 128 -13.84 0.52 -8.11
C GLY A 128 -14.51 -0.40 -9.12
N LEU A 129 -15.81 -0.71 -8.93
CA LEU A 129 -16.55 -1.54 -9.87
C LEU A 129 -16.59 -0.95 -11.29
N VAL A 130 -16.73 0.36 -11.42
CA VAL A 130 -16.68 1.04 -12.74
C VAL A 130 -15.31 0.89 -13.38
N LEU A 131 -14.23 1.03 -12.61
CA LEU A 131 -12.85 0.88 -13.11
C LEU A 131 -12.55 -0.57 -13.50
N GLU A 132 -13.00 -1.55 -12.69
CA GLU A 132 -12.87 -2.98 -13.00
C GLU A 132 -13.60 -3.34 -14.30
N GLU A 133 -14.85 -2.91 -14.44
CA GLU A 133 -15.64 -3.20 -15.63
C GLU A 133 -15.12 -2.46 -16.86
N ALA A 134 -14.67 -1.22 -16.71
CA ALA A 134 -14.01 -0.48 -17.80
C ALA A 134 -12.73 -1.19 -18.28
N ALA A 135 -11.95 -1.75 -17.37
CA ALA A 135 -10.77 -2.55 -17.70
C ALA A 135 -11.16 -3.86 -18.42
N ASN A 136 -12.20 -4.55 -17.92
CA ASN A 136 -12.74 -5.77 -18.49
C ASN A 136 -13.19 -5.57 -19.96
N LEU A 137 -13.94 -4.50 -20.22
CA LEU A 137 -14.42 -4.13 -21.56
C LEU A 137 -13.30 -3.68 -22.51
N SER A 138 -12.26 -3.00 -21.95
CA SER A 138 -11.17 -2.42 -22.77
C SER A 138 -10.09 -3.43 -23.13
N PHE A 139 -9.83 -4.41 -22.26
CA PHE A 139 -8.75 -5.38 -22.44
C PHE A 139 -9.28 -6.79 -22.58
N THR A 140 -9.61 -7.45 -21.51
CA THR A 140 -10.20 -8.81 -21.47
C THR A 140 -10.25 -9.27 -20.01
N SER A 141 -11.12 -10.23 -19.69
CA SER A 141 -11.13 -10.90 -18.38
C SER A 141 -9.95 -11.87 -18.19
N ALA A 142 -9.29 -12.29 -19.27
CA ALA A 142 -8.18 -13.23 -19.21
C ALA A 142 -6.93 -12.55 -18.59
N PRO A 143 -6.18 -13.25 -17.72
CA PRO A 143 -4.97 -12.73 -17.16
C PRO A 143 -3.91 -12.44 -18.23
N LEU A 144 -3.45 -11.20 -18.30
CA LEU A 144 -2.36 -10.76 -19.16
C LEU A 144 -1.05 -10.83 -18.38
N LYS A 145 0.04 -11.24 -19.04
CA LYS A 145 1.37 -11.32 -18.43
C LYS A 145 2.41 -10.65 -19.31
N LEU A 146 3.23 -9.81 -18.70
CA LEU A 146 4.42 -9.28 -19.37
C LEU A 146 5.55 -10.30 -19.31
N SER A 147 6.22 -10.49 -20.44
CA SER A 147 7.42 -11.31 -20.51
C SER A 147 8.63 -10.38 -20.53
N VAL A 148 9.26 -10.20 -19.38
CA VAL A 148 10.43 -9.34 -19.20
C VAL A 148 11.60 -10.23 -18.77
N PRO A 149 12.66 -10.40 -19.58
CA PRO A 149 13.71 -11.40 -19.35
C PRO A 149 14.39 -11.26 -17.97
N TYR A 150 14.72 -10.04 -17.54
CA TYR A 150 15.41 -9.79 -16.27
C TYR A 150 14.53 -9.98 -15.04
N VAL A 151 13.21 -10.03 -15.20
CA VAL A 151 12.27 -10.29 -14.07
C VAL A 151 12.35 -11.73 -13.61
N SER A 152 12.68 -12.65 -14.52
CA SER A 152 12.85 -14.08 -14.20
C SER A 152 14.26 -14.40 -13.70
N ALA A 153 15.14 -13.41 -13.62
CA ALA A 153 16.50 -13.63 -13.14
C ALA A 153 16.49 -14.02 -11.66
N SER A 154 17.25 -15.05 -11.33
CA SER A 154 17.49 -15.50 -9.97
C SER A 154 18.96 -15.38 -9.64
N LEU A 155 19.25 -15.04 -8.39
CA LEU A 155 20.61 -15.06 -7.86
C LEU A 155 20.76 -16.26 -6.94
N THR A 156 21.80 -17.05 -7.17
CA THR A 156 22.14 -18.19 -6.31
C THR A 156 23.40 -17.86 -5.54
N ILE A 157 23.32 -17.86 -4.21
CA ILE A 157 24.45 -17.66 -3.30
C ILE A 157 24.54 -18.91 -2.41
N GLY A 158 25.51 -19.78 -2.69
CA GLY A 158 25.61 -21.07 -2.05
C GLY A 158 24.42 -21.96 -2.42
N GLU A 159 23.65 -22.42 -1.43
CA GLU A 159 22.44 -23.22 -1.63
C GLU A 159 21.17 -22.37 -1.77
N LEU A 160 21.28 -21.04 -1.59
CA LEU A 160 20.13 -20.12 -1.61
C LEU A 160 19.87 -19.60 -3.02
N THR A 161 18.66 -19.80 -3.51
CA THR A 161 18.21 -19.23 -4.79
C THR A 161 17.02 -18.33 -4.55
N PHE A 162 17.10 -17.07 -4.94
CA PHE A 162 16.03 -16.09 -4.79
C PHE A 162 15.88 -15.23 -6.04
N GLY A 163 14.64 -14.80 -6.31
CA GLY A 163 14.35 -13.87 -7.38
C GLY A 163 14.97 -12.50 -7.12
N THR A 164 15.62 -11.93 -8.11
CA THR A 164 16.26 -10.62 -7.96
C THR A 164 15.28 -9.48 -8.12
N PHE A 165 14.22 -9.68 -8.93
CA PHE A 165 13.26 -8.62 -9.23
C PHE A 165 12.43 -8.21 -8.01
N GLU A 166 12.15 -9.13 -7.10
CA GLU A 166 11.37 -8.84 -5.89
C GLU A 166 12.04 -7.81 -4.99
N PHE A 167 13.36 -7.64 -5.07
CA PHE A 167 14.08 -6.55 -4.40
C PHE A 167 13.72 -5.15 -4.94
N VAL A 168 13.15 -5.06 -6.14
CA VAL A 168 12.60 -3.81 -6.66
C VAL A 168 11.46 -3.31 -5.77
N TYR A 169 10.63 -4.21 -5.20
CA TYR A 169 9.61 -3.81 -4.22
C TYR A 169 10.21 -3.26 -2.93
N VAL A 170 11.34 -3.84 -2.48
CA VAL A 170 12.05 -3.35 -1.29
C VAL A 170 12.57 -1.93 -1.54
N LEU A 171 13.22 -1.73 -2.69
CA LEU A 171 13.72 -0.42 -3.10
C LEU A 171 12.56 0.58 -3.26
N ALA A 172 11.49 0.18 -3.93
CA ALA A 172 10.31 1.02 -4.12
C ALA A 172 9.66 1.41 -2.78
N ALA A 173 9.54 0.47 -1.82
CA ALA A 173 8.99 0.75 -0.50
C ALA A 173 9.83 1.77 0.28
N ILE A 174 11.16 1.59 0.26
CA ILE A 174 12.10 2.53 0.90
C ILE A 174 12.01 3.91 0.23
N LEU A 175 12.01 3.95 -1.10
CA LEU A 175 11.95 5.18 -1.88
C LEU A 175 10.63 5.94 -1.62
N VAL A 176 9.49 5.26 -1.72
CA VAL A 176 8.17 5.85 -1.49
C VAL A 176 8.04 6.34 -0.05
N PHE A 177 8.46 5.53 0.93
CA PHE A 177 8.47 5.96 2.34
C PHE A 177 9.31 7.21 2.55
N TYR A 178 10.52 7.25 1.98
CA TYR A 178 11.43 8.38 2.11
C TYR A 178 10.89 9.64 1.43
N ILE A 179 10.38 9.50 0.20
CA ILE A 179 9.76 10.61 -0.57
C ILE A 179 8.56 11.17 0.20
N ILE A 180 7.65 10.32 0.68
CA ILE A 180 6.48 10.75 1.45
C ILE A 180 6.93 11.45 2.75
N SER A 181 7.90 10.89 3.46
CA SER A 181 8.41 11.47 4.71
C SER A 181 9.07 12.84 4.48
N LEU A 182 9.90 12.97 3.44
CA LEU A 182 10.53 14.24 3.06
C LEU A 182 9.47 15.27 2.59
N PHE A 183 8.53 14.84 1.75
CA PHE A 183 7.44 15.68 1.29
C PHE A 183 6.66 16.28 2.47
N LEU A 184 6.24 15.42 3.41
CA LEU A 184 5.48 15.84 4.59
C LEU A 184 6.28 16.74 5.54
N LYS A 185 7.59 16.51 5.67
CA LYS A 185 8.44 17.29 6.59
C LYS A 185 8.90 18.62 5.99
N ASN A 186 9.34 18.59 4.74
CA ASN A 186 10.16 19.66 4.17
C ASN A 186 9.39 20.60 3.25
N THR A 187 8.23 20.17 2.68
CA THR A 187 7.49 21.03 1.76
C THR A 187 6.42 21.86 2.47
N ARG A 188 6.06 23.02 1.90
CA ARG A 188 4.96 23.86 2.41
C ARG A 188 3.63 23.09 2.39
N ILE A 189 3.36 22.38 1.29
CA ILE A 189 2.14 21.58 1.12
C ILE A 189 2.12 20.41 2.10
N GLY A 190 3.24 19.72 2.30
CA GLY A 190 3.34 18.62 3.26
C GLY A 190 3.12 19.07 4.70
N ARG A 191 3.62 20.25 5.09
CA ARG A 191 3.34 20.83 6.40
C ARG A 191 1.87 21.22 6.56
N ALA A 192 1.27 21.81 5.51
CA ALA A 192 -0.16 22.10 5.47
C ALA A 192 -0.99 20.82 5.60
N ALA A 193 -0.62 19.76 4.87
CA ALA A 193 -1.27 18.45 4.93
C ALA A 193 -1.25 17.84 6.34
N ARG A 194 -0.13 17.91 7.05
CA ARG A 194 -0.06 17.44 8.45
C ARG A 194 -0.92 18.28 9.39
N ALA A 195 -0.97 19.60 9.21
CA ALA A 195 -1.83 20.49 10.00
C ALA A 195 -3.30 20.17 9.76
N VAL A 196 -3.71 19.98 8.48
CA VAL A 196 -5.07 19.60 8.10
C VAL A 196 -5.44 18.23 8.65
N GLY A 197 -4.56 17.23 8.54
CA GLY A 197 -4.79 15.88 9.09
C GLY A 197 -4.95 15.86 10.61
N GLN A 198 -4.32 16.78 11.35
CA GLN A 198 -4.48 16.89 12.80
C GLN A 198 -5.76 17.64 13.21
N ASN A 199 -6.03 18.78 12.59
CA ASN A 199 -7.21 19.60 12.88
C ASN A 199 -7.60 20.46 11.66
N PRO A 200 -8.52 19.98 10.82
CA PRO A 200 -8.95 20.73 9.63
C PRO A 200 -9.53 22.11 9.97
N LYS A 201 -10.32 22.20 11.05
CA LYS A 201 -10.92 23.48 11.48
C LYS A 201 -9.86 24.49 11.90
N GLY A 202 -8.90 24.07 12.72
CA GLY A 202 -7.78 24.91 13.12
C GLY A 202 -6.88 25.32 11.94
N ALA A 203 -6.60 24.42 11.02
CA ALA A 203 -5.83 24.70 9.81
C ALA A 203 -6.51 25.78 8.93
N LYS A 204 -7.83 25.75 8.81
CA LYS A 204 -8.60 26.76 8.09
C LYS A 204 -8.48 28.16 8.74
N LEU A 205 -8.50 28.23 10.07
CA LEU A 205 -8.40 29.51 10.79
C LEU A 205 -7.06 30.20 10.58
N VAL A 206 -5.98 29.45 10.34
CA VAL A 206 -4.65 30.00 10.01
C VAL A 206 -4.40 30.16 8.51
N GLY A 207 -5.47 30.10 7.69
CA GLY A 207 -5.42 30.40 6.26
C GLY A 207 -4.97 29.25 5.36
N ILE A 208 -4.93 28.01 5.84
CA ILE A 208 -4.60 26.86 5.01
C ILE A 208 -5.82 26.49 4.14
N ASP A 209 -5.63 26.42 2.81
CA ASP A 209 -6.63 25.95 1.89
C ASP A 209 -6.74 24.41 1.96
N ILE A 210 -7.82 23.94 2.64
CA ILE A 210 -8.08 22.52 2.86
C ILE A 210 -8.34 21.82 1.53
N ASN A 211 -9.15 22.40 0.64
CA ASN A 211 -9.52 21.76 -0.62
C ASN A 211 -8.31 21.54 -1.52
N LYS A 212 -7.44 22.55 -1.62
CA LYS A 212 -6.19 22.44 -2.37
C LYS A 212 -5.25 21.40 -1.76
N THR A 213 -5.19 21.34 -0.44
CA THR A 213 -4.38 20.34 0.28
C THR A 213 -4.90 18.93 0.01
N TYR A 214 -6.20 18.71 0.13
CA TYR A 214 -6.83 17.42 -0.15
C TYR A 214 -6.63 16.99 -1.60
N LEU A 215 -6.85 17.89 -2.56
CA LEU A 215 -6.62 17.66 -3.98
C LEU A 215 -5.19 17.11 -4.23
N ILE A 216 -4.18 17.82 -3.73
CA ILE A 216 -2.78 17.46 -3.99
C ILE A 216 -2.44 16.12 -3.34
N ILE A 217 -2.87 15.89 -2.10
CA ILE A 217 -2.62 14.63 -1.39
C ILE A 217 -3.30 13.46 -2.09
N PHE A 218 -4.56 13.61 -2.47
CA PHE A 218 -5.29 12.57 -3.20
C PHE A 218 -4.62 12.26 -4.54
N SER A 219 -4.36 13.28 -5.36
CA SER A 219 -3.76 13.10 -6.69
C SER A 219 -2.34 12.52 -6.63
N LEU A 220 -1.53 12.95 -5.64
CA LEU A 220 -0.20 12.39 -5.42
C LEU A 220 -0.27 10.91 -5.03
N SER A 221 -1.22 10.54 -4.17
CA SER A 221 -1.42 9.14 -3.75
C SER A 221 -1.85 8.26 -4.92
N ILE A 222 -2.76 8.75 -5.78
CA ILE A 222 -3.18 8.03 -6.99
C ILE A 222 -2.01 7.91 -7.99
N ALA A 223 -1.18 8.94 -8.13
CA ALA A 223 0.02 8.89 -8.97
C ALA A 223 1.02 7.82 -8.51
N ILE A 224 1.27 7.76 -7.19
CA ILE A 224 2.18 6.77 -6.62
C ILE A 224 1.64 5.36 -6.83
N VAL A 225 0.36 5.10 -6.53
CA VAL A 225 -0.21 3.75 -6.68
C VAL A 225 -0.29 3.31 -8.14
N GLY A 226 -0.55 4.23 -9.08
CA GLY A 226 -0.48 3.95 -10.51
C GLY A 226 0.93 3.57 -10.97
N ALA A 227 1.96 4.26 -10.48
CA ALA A 227 3.36 3.91 -10.76
C ALA A 227 3.76 2.54 -10.15
N ILE A 228 3.24 2.21 -8.96
CA ILE A 228 3.43 0.89 -8.35
C ILE A 228 2.79 -0.20 -9.22
N GLY A 229 1.63 0.08 -9.83
CA GLY A 229 1.00 -0.81 -10.79
C GLY A 229 1.91 -1.19 -11.96
N VAL A 230 2.76 -0.28 -12.43
CA VAL A 230 3.75 -0.58 -13.48
C VAL A 230 4.73 -1.66 -13.00
N ILE A 231 5.31 -1.49 -11.81
CA ILE A 231 6.25 -2.46 -11.24
C ILE A 231 5.54 -3.79 -10.98
N PHE A 232 4.29 -3.73 -10.51
CA PHE A 232 3.48 -4.90 -10.22
C PHE A 232 3.23 -5.76 -11.47
N ALA A 233 2.88 -5.15 -12.61
CA ALA A 233 2.60 -5.82 -13.87
C ALA A 233 3.77 -6.62 -14.41
N MET A 234 4.99 -6.25 -14.06
CA MET A 234 6.20 -6.94 -14.55
C MET A 234 6.37 -8.34 -13.93
N ARG A 235 5.85 -8.54 -12.72
CA ARG A 235 6.01 -9.82 -11.98
C ARG A 235 4.73 -10.60 -11.86
N HIS A 236 3.59 -9.93 -11.81
CA HIS A 236 2.28 -10.51 -11.58
C HIS A 236 1.39 -10.41 -12.83
N SER A 237 0.46 -11.33 -12.95
CA SER A 237 -0.56 -11.26 -14.00
C SER A 237 -1.51 -10.08 -13.76
N VAL A 238 -1.92 -9.44 -14.84
CA VAL A 238 -2.84 -8.28 -14.82
C VAL A 238 -4.21 -8.76 -15.27
N PHE A 239 -5.22 -8.57 -14.44
CA PHE A 239 -6.61 -8.89 -14.71
C PHE A 239 -7.54 -7.93 -13.93
N PRO A 240 -8.81 -7.74 -14.33
CA PRO A 240 -9.65 -6.64 -13.82
C PRO A 240 -9.83 -6.61 -12.31
N VAL A 241 -10.01 -7.75 -11.64
CA VAL A 241 -10.28 -7.81 -10.19
C VAL A 241 -9.03 -7.96 -9.32
N MET A 242 -7.83 -7.79 -9.89
CA MET A 242 -6.58 -7.99 -9.16
C MET A 242 -6.33 -6.97 -8.04
N GLY A 243 -6.97 -5.81 -8.10
CA GLY A 243 -6.77 -4.69 -7.17
C GLY A 243 -7.38 -4.90 -5.80
N ALA A 244 -8.56 -5.51 -5.73
CA ALA A 244 -9.38 -5.62 -4.53
C ALA A 244 -8.66 -6.26 -3.31
N PRO A 245 -7.91 -7.38 -3.43
CA PRO A 245 -7.17 -7.96 -2.31
C PRO A 245 -6.13 -7.00 -1.72
N TYR A 246 -5.44 -6.23 -2.56
CA TYR A 246 -4.42 -5.27 -2.11
C TYR A 246 -5.03 -4.03 -1.46
N THR A 247 -6.20 -3.57 -1.93
CA THR A 247 -6.99 -2.54 -1.24
C THR A 247 -7.32 -2.98 0.17
N MET A 248 -7.86 -4.19 0.33
CA MET A 248 -8.25 -4.73 1.63
C MET A 248 -7.03 -4.90 2.55
N LYS A 249 -5.94 -5.49 2.06
CA LYS A 249 -4.69 -5.65 2.83
C LYS A 249 -4.12 -4.28 3.26
N SER A 250 -4.15 -3.27 2.38
CA SER A 250 -3.69 -1.91 2.71
C SER A 250 -4.54 -1.25 3.77
N PHE A 251 -5.86 -1.37 3.68
CA PHE A 251 -6.78 -0.85 4.69
C PHE A 251 -6.54 -1.51 6.06
N CYS A 252 -6.38 -2.82 6.08
CA CYS A 252 -6.08 -3.57 7.29
C CYS A 252 -4.75 -3.15 7.92
N LEU A 253 -3.71 -2.95 7.12
CA LEU A 253 -2.41 -2.44 7.58
C LEU A 253 -2.52 -1.07 8.24
N ILE A 254 -3.30 -0.16 7.64
CA ILE A 254 -3.52 1.18 8.20
C ILE A 254 -4.31 1.08 9.52
N ALA A 255 -5.31 0.21 9.60
CA ALA A 255 -6.06 -0.02 10.82
C ALA A 255 -5.16 -0.57 11.95
N MET A 256 -4.25 -1.49 11.64
CA MET A 256 -3.25 -2.01 12.57
C MET A 256 -2.21 -0.95 12.97
N ALA A 257 -1.71 -0.17 12.04
CA ALA A 257 -0.71 0.87 12.29
C ALA A 257 -1.31 2.06 13.07
N GLY A 258 -2.59 2.32 12.84
CA GLY A 258 -3.29 3.54 13.27
C GLY A 258 -3.19 4.63 12.21
N ILE A 259 -4.30 5.34 12.02
CA ILE A 259 -4.43 6.41 11.02
C ILE A 259 -3.35 7.46 11.24
N GLY A 260 -2.64 7.83 10.16
CA GLY A 260 -1.56 8.83 10.20
C GLY A 260 -0.19 8.31 10.65
N ASN A 261 -0.07 7.04 11.07
CA ASN A 261 1.20 6.46 11.50
C ASN A 261 1.93 5.74 10.34
N ILE A 262 2.59 6.51 9.49
CA ILE A 262 3.30 5.99 8.30
C ILE A 262 4.41 4.99 8.68
N THR A 263 5.14 5.24 9.78
CA THR A 263 6.18 4.32 10.26
C THR A 263 5.59 2.99 10.73
N GLY A 264 4.42 3.04 11.37
CA GLY A 264 3.70 1.84 11.81
C GLY A 264 3.33 0.91 10.64
N ILE A 265 3.04 1.46 9.46
CA ILE A 265 2.73 0.66 8.27
C ILE A 265 3.90 -0.24 7.90
N LEU A 266 5.14 0.25 7.93
CA LEU A 266 6.32 -0.56 7.62
C LEU A 266 6.46 -1.75 8.58
N TRP A 267 6.24 -1.52 9.88
CA TRP A 267 6.33 -2.59 10.88
C TRP A 267 5.23 -3.64 10.73
N TYR A 268 3.99 -3.20 10.54
CA TYR A 268 2.88 -4.14 10.36
C TYR A 268 2.93 -4.84 9.00
N SER A 269 3.44 -4.20 7.96
CA SER A 269 3.72 -4.86 6.68
C SER A 269 4.78 -5.94 6.85
N ALA A 270 5.86 -5.66 7.62
CA ALA A 270 6.89 -6.65 7.92
C ALA A 270 6.30 -7.83 8.69
N LEU A 271 5.48 -7.56 9.72
CA LEU A 271 4.81 -8.61 10.48
C LEU A 271 3.93 -9.50 9.58
N LEU A 272 3.09 -8.88 8.74
CA LEU A 272 2.14 -9.63 7.90
C LEU A 272 2.85 -10.38 6.77
N GLY A 273 3.77 -9.74 6.06
CA GLY A 273 4.47 -10.37 4.93
C GLY A 273 5.36 -11.53 5.37
N VAL A 274 6.07 -11.40 6.50
CA VAL A 274 6.88 -12.48 7.07
C VAL A 274 5.97 -13.62 7.57
N SER A 275 4.87 -13.31 8.27
CA SER A 275 3.92 -14.33 8.73
C SER A 275 3.33 -15.11 7.57
N GLU A 276 2.93 -14.43 6.49
CA GLU A 276 2.39 -15.07 5.28
C GLU A 276 3.43 -15.98 4.62
N SER A 277 4.70 -15.53 4.52
CA SER A 277 5.78 -16.32 3.95
C SER A 277 6.07 -17.59 4.78
N ILE A 278 6.06 -17.49 6.11
CA ILE A 278 6.23 -18.64 6.99
C ILE A 278 5.14 -19.68 6.75
N ILE A 279 3.88 -19.25 6.68
CA ILE A 279 2.74 -20.15 6.52
C ILE A 279 2.77 -20.79 5.14
N THR A 280 3.07 -20.03 4.08
CA THR A 280 3.15 -20.58 2.73
C THR A 280 4.32 -21.54 2.53
N ALA A 281 5.36 -21.45 3.35
CA ALA A 281 6.49 -22.38 3.35
C ALA A 281 6.18 -23.73 4.03
N ILE A 282 5.10 -23.84 4.80
CA ILE A 282 4.65 -25.10 5.41
C ILE A 282 3.86 -25.91 4.38
N PRO A 283 4.27 -27.14 4.04
CA PRO A 283 3.54 -27.97 3.08
C PRO A 283 2.07 -28.16 3.50
N GLY A 284 1.15 -27.88 2.58
CA GLY A 284 -0.30 -27.98 2.81
C GLY A 284 -0.93 -26.80 3.58
N ALA A 285 -0.16 -25.84 4.08
CA ALA A 285 -0.67 -24.73 4.86
C ALA A 285 -0.88 -23.43 4.04
N ALA A 286 -0.54 -23.40 2.75
CA ALA A 286 -0.65 -22.18 1.94
C ALA A 286 -2.06 -21.56 1.94
N GLY A 287 -3.11 -22.39 1.95
CA GLY A 287 -4.51 -21.91 2.03
C GLY A 287 -4.88 -21.24 3.36
N TRP A 288 -4.07 -21.39 4.41
CA TRP A 288 -4.28 -20.74 5.71
C TRP A 288 -3.68 -19.35 5.82
N ALA A 289 -2.90 -18.93 4.82
CA ALA A 289 -2.18 -17.64 4.85
C ALA A 289 -3.12 -16.45 5.06
N ASP A 290 -4.22 -16.38 4.30
CA ASP A 290 -5.21 -15.31 4.45
C ASP A 290 -5.94 -15.39 5.80
N LEU A 291 -6.25 -16.59 6.31
CA LEU A 291 -6.88 -16.75 7.62
C LEU A 291 -5.98 -16.19 8.73
N VAL A 292 -4.70 -16.54 8.72
CA VAL A 292 -3.74 -16.02 9.71
C VAL A 292 -3.54 -14.51 9.55
N PHE A 293 -3.52 -14.02 8.31
CA PHE A 293 -3.51 -12.58 8.04
C PHE A 293 -4.67 -11.87 8.75
N PHE A 294 -5.90 -12.33 8.54
CA PHE A 294 -7.07 -11.72 9.19
C PHE A 294 -7.09 -11.95 10.71
N ALA A 295 -6.64 -13.10 11.20
CA ALA A 295 -6.53 -13.35 12.64
C ALA A 295 -5.56 -12.38 13.33
N LEU A 296 -4.42 -12.07 12.70
CA LEU A 296 -3.46 -11.07 13.20
C LEU A 296 -4.08 -9.68 13.26
N ILE A 297 -4.88 -9.31 12.26
CA ILE A 297 -5.58 -8.02 12.23
C ILE A 297 -6.57 -7.94 13.39
N VAL A 298 -7.47 -8.93 13.50
CA VAL A 298 -8.47 -8.98 14.58
C VAL A 298 -7.79 -8.94 15.94
N GLY A 299 -6.76 -9.77 16.15
CA GLY A 299 -5.95 -9.77 17.38
C GLY A 299 -5.36 -8.41 17.71
N THR A 300 -4.77 -7.73 16.73
CA THR A 300 -4.15 -6.40 16.91
C THR A 300 -5.21 -5.36 17.28
N ILE A 301 -6.36 -5.36 16.60
CA ILE A 301 -7.44 -4.41 16.86
C ILE A 301 -8.05 -4.65 18.25
N LEU A 302 -8.28 -5.91 18.63
CA LEU A 302 -8.79 -6.27 19.96
C LEU A 302 -7.84 -5.83 21.08
N ILE A 303 -6.54 -6.09 20.92
CA ILE A 303 -5.53 -5.65 21.89
C ILE A 303 -5.53 -4.12 22.05
N ARG A 304 -5.61 -3.39 20.94
CA ARG A 304 -5.68 -1.91 20.98
C ARG A 304 -6.96 -1.40 21.63
N SER A 305 -8.12 -1.97 21.26
CA SER A 305 -9.41 -1.60 21.85
C SER A 305 -9.44 -1.84 23.35
N TYR A 306 -8.92 -2.97 23.81
CA TYR A 306 -8.80 -3.27 25.24
C TYR A 306 -7.89 -2.27 25.95
N GLN A 307 -6.75 -1.89 25.35
CA GLN A 307 -5.82 -0.92 25.94
C GLN A 307 -6.41 0.50 26.03
N GLN A 308 -7.34 0.86 25.15
CA GLN A 308 -8.03 2.16 25.18
C GLN A 308 -9.13 2.21 26.27
N ARG A 309 -9.73 1.06 26.61
CA ARG A 309 -10.76 0.97 27.69
C ARG A 309 -10.17 0.96 29.09
N VAL A 310 -8.91 0.57 29.24
CA VAL A 310 -8.20 0.48 30.53
C VAL A 310 -7.50 1.81 30.89
N LYS A 311 -7.57 2.82 30.02
CA LYS A 311 -7.15 4.20 30.23
C LYS A 311 -8.35 5.09 30.53
#